data_2d38ff95c4bacf49cfe47fc6c19b1f89
#
_entry.id   2d38ff95c4bacf49cfe47fc6c19b1f89
#
_cell.length_a   1.000
_cell.length_b   1.000
_cell.length_c   1.000
_cell.angle_alpha   90.00
_cell.angle_beta   90.00
_cell.angle_gamma   90.00
#
_symmetry.space_group_name_H-M   'P 1'
#
loop_
_entity.id
_entity.type
_entity.pdbx_description
1 polymer ?
#
loop_
_entity_poly.entity_id
_entity_poly.type
_entity_poly.pdbx_seq_one_letter_code
_entity_poly.pdbx_strand_id
1 'polypeptide(L)'
;ALTEIENRSLGEAYFTRGWAHFLMAYRYGTDKQGVPFVRYEDFVNGYDNSIPPQQASVIDNYKLIIEDMENAKKRLPRFEDYDDKDLGRAHQAAAIAFQVKVYAYWAMWDETKWDEVIKLVDELETTYNRGLADTFDELFSSDFSKYWGKEYLWTIPGTGGSTGGGSEFPGVILENKGWGIYNGWGQIKPTYD
;
A
#
# COMPACT_ATOMS: atom_id res chain seq x y z
N ALA A 1 26.80 -12.15 2.48
CA ALA A 1 25.61 -11.93 1.65
C ALA A 1 24.37 -12.37 2.43
N LEU A 2 23.26 -11.66 2.30
CA LEU A 2 21.99 -12.06 2.89
C LEU A 2 21.47 -13.33 2.21
N THR A 3 20.81 -14.19 2.98
CA THR A 3 20.03 -15.29 2.43
C THR A 3 18.80 -14.74 1.68
N GLU A 4 18.13 -15.56 0.89
CA GLU A 4 16.91 -15.18 0.17
C GLU A 4 15.80 -14.71 1.12
N ILE A 5 15.60 -15.41 2.25
CA ILE A 5 14.61 -15.07 3.27
C ILE A 5 14.96 -13.73 3.93
N GLU A 6 16.22 -13.50 4.31
CA GLU A 6 16.66 -12.24 4.90
C GLU A 6 16.51 -11.08 3.91
N ASN A 7 16.83 -11.29 2.65
CA ASN A 7 16.69 -10.28 1.61
C ASN A 7 15.22 -9.92 1.37
N ARG A 8 14.31 -10.92 1.32
CA ARG A 8 12.87 -10.71 1.23
C ARG A 8 12.34 -9.96 2.46
N SER A 9 12.71 -10.39 3.66
CA SER A 9 12.28 -9.74 4.91
C SER A 9 12.72 -8.28 4.98
N LEU A 10 13.93 -7.98 4.52
CA LEU A 10 14.40 -6.60 4.40
C LEU A 10 13.59 -5.81 3.36
N GLY A 11 13.22 -6.43 2.24
CA GLY A 11 12.34 -5.83 1.24
C GLY A 11 10.96 -5.50 1.79
N GLU A 12 10.37 -6.42 2.56
CA GLU A 12 9.08 -6.19 3.25
C GLU A 12 9.17 -5.07 4.29
N ALA A 13 10.30 -4.97 5.00
CA ALA A 13 10.52 -3.88 5.96
C ALA A 13 10.59 -2.51 5.27
N TYR A 14 11.31 -2.39 4.16
CA TYR A 14 11.33 -1.17 3.34
C TYR A 14 9.93 -0.82 2.83
N PHE A 15 9.21 -1.79 2.28
CA PHE A 15 7.84 -1.59 1.80
C PHE A 15 6.92 -1.08 2.91
N THR A 16 6.93 -1.72 4.07
CA THR A 16 6.07 -1.36 5.20
C THR A 16 6.41 0.03 5.74
N ARG A 17 7.71 0.37 5.84
CA ARG A 17 8.14 1.70 6.27
C ARG A 17 7.68 2.77 5.29
N GLY A 18 7.93 2.59 4.01
CA GLY A 18 7.50 3.53 2.98
C GLY A 18 5.98 3.70 2.94
N TRP A 19 5.23 2.60 3.04
CA TRP A 19 3.76 2.64 3.12
C TRP A 19 3.27 3.42 4.34
N ALA A 20 3.79 3.13 5.53
CA ALA A 20 3.39 3.83 6.76
C ALA A 20 3.71 5.33 6.70
N HIS A 21 4.91 5.69 6.24
CA HIS A 21 5.30 7.10 6.07
C HIS A 21 4.47 7.81 4.99
N PHE A 22 4.09 7.12 3.91
CA PHE A 22 3.19 7.71 2.93
C PHE A 22 1.84 8.08 3.55
N LEU A 23 1.25 7.19 4.37
CA LEU A 23 -0.02 7.47 5.05
C LEU A 23 0.05 8.70 5.98
N MET A 24 1.22 8.98 6.54
CA MET A 24 1.45 10.18 7.37
C MET A 24 1.71 11.41 6.49
N ALA A 25 2.59 11.27 5.49
CA ALA A 25 3.07 12.38 4.69
C ALA A 25 1.95 13.11 3.94
N TYR A 26 1.09 12.40 3.22
CA TYR A 26 0.04 13.04 2.43
C TYR A 26 -1.07 13.67 3.29
N ARG A 27 -1.22 13.25 4.56
CA ARG A 27 -2.23 13.79 5.48
C ARG A 27 -1.74 15.01 6.25
N TYR A 28 -0.47 15.02 6.65
CA TYR A 28 0.07 15.98 7.60
C TYR A 28 1.21 16.81 7.05
N GLY A 29 1.82 16.38 5.95
CA GLY A 29 2.91 17.12 5.31
C GLY A 29 2.41 18.28 4.44
N THR A 30 3.21 19.34 4.37
CA THR A 30 2.99 20.51 3.52
C THR A 30 4.25 20.81 2.71
N ASP A 31 4.17 21.81 1.85
CA ASP A 31 5.34 22.35 1.11
C ASP A 31 6.42 22.95 2.02
N LYS A 32 6.07 23.28 3.26
CA LYS A 32 6.95 23.97 4.24
C LYS A 32 7.29 23.11 5.45
N GLN A 33 6.67 21.96 5.58
CA GLN A 33 6.89 21.07 6.71
C GLN A 33 6.49 19.64 6.32
N GLY A 34 7.47 18.73 6.35
CA GLY A 34 7.23 17.30 6.22
C GLY A 34 6.89 16.65 7.55
N VAL A 35 6.77 15.34 7.55
CA VAL A 35 6.63 14.53 8.76
C VAL A 35 7.99 13.93 9.15
N PRO A 36 8.21 13.59 10.42
CA PRO A 36 9.43 12.90 10.84
C PRO A 36 9.64 11.61 10.06
N PHE A 37 10.88 11.32 9.72
CA PHE A 37 11.28 10.08 9.06
C PHE A 37 12.56 9.56 9.72
N VAL A 38 12.42 8.49 10.51
CA VAL A 38 13.53 7.87 11.23
C VAL A 38 14.14 6.77 10.39
N ARG A 39 15.41 6.91 10.05
CA ARG A 39 16.20 5.88 9.35
C ARG A 39 16.84 4.93 10.35
N TYR A 40 17.30 3.78 9.87
CA TYR A 40 18.04 2.84 10.69
C TYR A 40 19.32 3.47 11.27
N GLU A 41 20.02 4.27 10.49
CA GLU A 41 21.22 5.00 10.88
C GLU A 41 20.95 5.99 12.02
N ASP A 42 19.82 6.69 11.98
CA ASP A 42 19.39 7.60 13.04
C ASP A 42 19.19 6.81 14.34
N PHE A 43 18.50 5.68 14.26
CA PHE A 43 18.22 4.81 15.39
C PHE A 43 19.51 4.25 16.02
N VAL A 44 20.44 3.73 15.21
CA VAL A 44 21.71 3.15 15.67
C VAL A 44 22.61 4.22 16.30
N ASN A 45 22.58 5.45 15.77
CA ASN A 45 23.36 6.58 16.30
C ASN A 45 22.70 7.24 17.51
N GLY A 46 21.55 6.74 17.96
CA GLY A 46 20.91 7.21 19.19
C GLY A 46 20.27 8.58 19.02
N TYR A 47 19.36 8.74 18.04
CA TYR A 47 18.61 9.99 17.90
C TYR A 47 17.77 10.29 19.17
N ASP A 48 17.62 11.57 19.46
CA ASP A 48 16.77 12.02 20.56
C ASP A 48 15.29 11.92 20.15
N ASN A 49 14.52 11.06 20.84
CA ASN A 49 13.09 10.89 20.59
C ASN A 49 12.26 12.16 20.83
N SER A 50 12.78 13.12 21.60
CA SER A 50 12.13 14.42 21.81
C SER A 50 12.31 15.35 20.62
N ILE A 51 13.26 15.08 19.74
CA ILE A 51 13.57 15.83 18.53
C ILE A 51 13.67 14.85 17.36
N PRO A 52 12.52 14.33 16.88
CA PRO A 52 12.54 13.38 15.76
C PRO A 52 13.06 14.07 14.48
N PRO A 53 13.74 13.33 13.58
CA PRO A 53 14.30 13.88 12.35
C PRO A 53 13.19 14.36 11.41
N GLN A 54 12.84 15.64 11.57
CA GLN A 54 11.80 16.34 10.83
C GLN A 54 12.26 16.61 9.39
N GLN A 55 11.41 16.33 8.43
CA GLN A 55 11.67 16.70 7.03
C GLN A 55 11.25 18.14 6.77
N ALA A 56 11.96 18.83 5.88
CA ALA A 56 11.70 20.23 5.57
C ALA A 56 10.40 20.44 4.79
N SER A 57 9.98 19.44 4.02
CA SER A 57 8.75 19.47 3.22
C SER A 57 8.18 18.07 3.01
N VAL A 58 6.93 17.99 2.60
CA VAL A 58 6.30 16.72 2.16
C VAL A 58 7.02 16.11 0.95
N ILE A 59 7.63 16.95 0.11
CA ILE A 59 8.41 16.50 -1.04
C ILE A 59 9.63 15.71 -0.59
N ASP A 60 10.29 16.12 0.50
CA ASP A 60 11.42 15.38 1.04
C ASP A 60 10.97 14.02 1.63
N ASN A 61 9.79 13.97 2.22
CA ASN A 61 9.18 12.67 2.59
C ASN A 61 8.93 11.80 1.35
N TYR A 62 8.37 12.35 0.27
CA TYR A 62 8.11 11.57 -0.94
C TYR A 62 9.39 10.99 -1.55
N LYS A 63 10.49 11.73 -1.56
CA LYS A 63 11.81 11.23 -1.99
C LYS A 63 12.25 10.02 -1.17
N LEU A 64 12.15 10.10 0.16
CA LEU A 64 12.52 9.02 1.07
C LEU A 64 11.62 7.79 0.91
N ILE A 65 10.32 8.00 0.71
CA ILE A 65 9.36 6.93 0.47
C ILE A 65 9.65 6.23 -0.86
N ILE A 66 9.96 6.99 -1.92
CA ILE A 66 10.36 6.41 -3.21
C ILE A 66 11.64 5.59 -3.06
N GLU A 67 12.65 6.09 -2.32
CA GLU A 67 13.86 5.33 -2.01
C GLU A 67 13.55 3.99 -1.32
N ASP A 68 12.62 4.00 -0.36
CA ASP A 68 12.16 2.78 0.31
C ASP A 68 11.47 1.81 -0.67
N MET A 69 10.58 2.31 -1.52
CA MET A 69 9.90 1.48 -2.51
C MET A 69 10.86 0.90 -3.55
N GLU A 70 11.89 1.65 -3.96
CA GLU A 70 12.96 1.15 -4.83
C GLU A 70 13.78 0.03 -4.15
N ASN A 71 14.10 0.21 -2.87
CA ASN A 71 14.79 -0.81 -2.09
C ASN A 71 13.92 -2.05 -1.86
N ALA A 72 12.62 -1.87 -1.69
CA ALA A 72 11.66 -2.96 -1.62
C ALA A 72 11.59 -3.72 -2.95
N LYS A 73 11.35 -3.02 -4.06
CA LYS A 73 11.30 -3.61 -5.42
C LYS A 73 12.51 -4.49 -5.73
N LYS A 74 13.72 -4.03 -5.38
CA LYS A 74 14.98 -4.78 -5.64
C LYS A 74 15.09 -6.08 -4.84
N ARG A 75 14.35 -6.25 -3.76
CA ARG A 75 14.49 -7.35 -2.80
C ARG A 75 13.30 -8.29 -2.77
N LEU A 76 12.13 -7.78 -3.12
CA LEU A 76 10.90 -8.55 -3.09
C LEU A 76 10.82 -9.50 -4.29
N PRO A 77 10.20 -10.67 -4.14
CA PRO A 77 9.83 -11.54 -5.25
C PRO A 77 8.79 -10.89 -6.16
N ARG A 78 8.61 -11.46 -7.34
CA ARG A 78 7.42 -11.20 -8.16
C ARG A 78 6.20 -11.86 -7.51
N PHE A 79 5.01 -11.38 -7.85
CA PHE A 79 3.78 -11.99 -7.32
C PHE A 79 3.65 -13.47 -7.72
N GLU A 80 4.04 -13.79 -8.94
CA GLU A 80 3.97 -15.13 -9.51
C GLU A 80 4.90 -16.14 -8.84
N ASP A 81 5.90 -15.67 -8.07
CA ASP A 81 6.85 -16.49 -7.33
C ASP A 81 6.35 -16.87 -5.92
N TYR A 82 5.16 -16.37 -5.52
CA TYR A 82 4.60 -16.67 -4.22
C TYR A 82 3.69 -17.91 -4.22
N ASP A 83 3.81 -18.71 -3.17
CA ASP A 83 2.86 -19.77 -2.85
C ASP A 83 1.58 -19.19 -2.21
N ASP A 84 0.50 -20.01 -2.16
CA ASP A 84 -0.78 -19.64 -1.52
C ASP A 84 -0.62 -19.13 -0.08
N LYS A 85 0.35 -19.67 0.67
CA LYS A 85 0.65 -19.25 2.05
C LYS A 85 1.29 -17.87 2.16
N ASP A 86 1.86 -17.35 1.06
CA ASP A 86 2.52 -16.05 1.00
C ASP A 86 1.61 -14.96 0.41
N LEU A 87 0.38 -15.31 0.01
CA LEU A 87 -0.61 -14.35 -0.49
C LEU A 87 -0.88 -13.26 0.56
N GLY A 88 -0.91 -12.01 0.11
CA GLY A 88 -0.99 -10.83 0.98
C GLY A 88 0.34 -10.22 1.37
N ARG A 89 1.47 -10.90 1.11
CA ARG A 89 2.79 -10.28 1.27
C ARG A 89 3.07 -9.26 0.18
N ALA A 90 3.92 -8.28 0.51
CA ALA A 90 4.39 -7.31 -0.47
C ALA A 90 5.26 -7.98 -1.55
N HIS A 91 5.09 -7.56 -2.79
CA HIS A 91 5.81 -8.04 -3.96
C HIS A 91 6.26 -6.88 -4.84
N GLN A 92 7.05 -7.14 -5.87
CA GLN A 92 7.63 -6.09 -6.72
C GLN A 92 6.57 -5.15 -7.30
N ALA A 93 5.49 -5.68 -7.88
CA ALA A 93 4.42 -4.86 -8.44
C ALA A 93 3.69 -4.01 -7.38
N ALA A 94 3.57 -4.50 -6.14
CA ALA A 94 3.04 -3.70 -5.04
C ALA A 94 3.92 -2.47 -4.74
N ALA A 95 5.24 -2.66 -4.72
CA ALA A 95 6.17 -1.55 -4.52
C ALA A 95 6.07 -0.51 -5.64
N ILE A 96 5.95 -0.94 -6.90
CA ILE A 96 5.75 -0.04 -8.05
C ILE A 96 4.41 0.70 -7.94
N ALA A 97 3.33 0.00 -7.59
CA ALA A 97 2.02 0.62 -7.42
C ALA A 97 2.02 1.72 -6.34
N PHE A 98 2.78 1.53 -5.27
CA PHE A 98 2.97 2.58 -4.27
C PHE A 98 3.84 3.73 -4.78
N GLN A 99 4.85 3.48 -5.61
CA GLN A 99 5.58 4.56 -6.29
C GLN A 99 4.64 5.39 -7.17
N VAL A 100 3.78 4.75 -7.98
CA VAL A 100 2.75 5.43 -8.78
C VAL A 100 1.92 6.36 -7.89
N LYS A 101 1.46 5.85 -6.76
CA LYS A 101 0.64 6.62 -5.83
C LYS A 101 1.40 7.81 -5.23
N VAL A 102 2.65 7.62 -4.82
CA VAL A 102 3.50 8.69 -4.27
C VAL A 102 3.76 9.76 -5.33
N TYR A 103 4.13 9.38 -6.56
CA TYR A 103 4.37 10.33 -7.65
C TYR A 103 3.10 11.08 -8.06
N ALA A 104 1.93 10.45 -8.05
CA ALA A 104 0.66 11.13 -8.30
C ALA A 104 0.36 12.22 -7.25
N TYR A 105 0.66 11.95 -5.97
CA TYR A 105 0.56 12.97 -4.92
C TYR A 105 1.64 14.05 -5.05
N TRP A 106 2.86 13.69 -5.45
CA TRP A 106 3.92 14.66 -5.72
C TRP A 106 3.59 15.56 -6.90
N ALA A 107 2.92 15.04 -7.93
CA ALA A 107 2.50 15.79 -9.11
C ALA A 107 1.55 16.96 -8.79
N MET A 108 0.91 16.96 -7.61
CA MET A 108 0.15 18.14 -7.13
C MET A 108 1.03 19.36 -6.88
N TRP A 109 2.34 19.17 -6.70
CA TRP A 109 3.33 20.22 -6.44
C TRP A 109 4.30 20.41 -7.61
N ASP A 110 4.48 19.40 -8.44
CA ASP A 110 5.40 19.36 -9.57
C ASP A 110 4.80 18.45 -10.67
N GLU A 111 4.13 19.07 -11.63
CA GLU A 111 3.43 18.38 -12.71
C GLU A 111 4.35 17.47 -13.56
N THR A 112 5.66 17.69 -13.57
CA THR A 112 6.61 16.80 -14.27
C THR A 112 6.61 15.39 -13.73
N LYS A 113 6.07 15.17 -12.53
CA LYS A 113 5.97 13.83 -11.91
C LYS A 113 4.90 12.93 -12.54
N TRP A 114 4.01 13.49 -13.36
CA TRP A 114 3.10 12.67 -14.16
C TRP A 114 3.84 11.76 -15.17
N ASP A 115 5.01 12.17 -15.64
CA ASP A 115 5.82 11.33 -16.52
C ASP A 115 6.28 10.05 -15.81
N GLU A 116 6.63 10.12 -14.53
CA GLU A 116 6.98 8.95 -13.72
C GLU A 116 5.75 8.06 -13.45
N VAL A 117 4.58 8.66 -13.22
CA VAL A 117 3.32 7.92 -13.06
C VAL A 117 3.05 7.08 -14.30
N ILE A 118 3.06 7.71 -15.49
CA ILE A 118 2.78 7.02 -16.77
C ILE A 118 3.78 5.88 -16.99
N LYS A 119 5.06 6.15 -16.83
CA LYS A 119 6.13 5.15 -17.00
C LYS A 119 5.97 3.94 -16.08
N LEU A 120 5.61 4.17 -14.80
CA LEU A 120 5.45 3.08 -13.83
C LEU A 120 4.16 2.30 -14.05
N VAL A 121 3.10 2.94 -14.53
CA VAL A 121 1.87 2.24 -14.96
C VAL A 121 2.16 1.36 -16.17
N ASP A 122 2.87 1.85 -17.16
CA ASP A 122 3.30 1.04 -18.31
C ASP A 122 4.16 -0.16 -17.87
N GLU A 123 5.03 0.03 -16.87
CA GLU A 123 5.82 -1.08 -16.30
C GLU A 123 4.91 -2.11 -15.60
N LEU A 124 3.90 -1.68 -14.84
CA LEU A 124 2.94 -2.59 -14.20
C LEU A 124 2.19 -3.43 -15.24
N GLU A 125 1.75 -2.82 -16.32
CA GLU A 125 1.00 -3.51 -17.37
C GLU A 125 1.88 -4.45 -18.19
N THR A 126 3.02 -3.96 -18.68
CA THR A 126 3.84 -4.69 -19.66
C THR A 126 4.78 -5.71 -19.02
N THR A 127 5.33 -5.42 -17.84
CA THR A 127 6.34 -6.27 -17.18
C THR A 127 5.73 -7.18 -16.12
N TYR A 128 4.71 -6.71 -15.42
CA TYR A 128 4.10 -7.43 -14.30
C TYR A 128 2.70 -7.95 -14.59
N ASN A 129 2.19 -7.75 -15.82
CA ASN A 129 0.85 -8.17 -16.22
C ASN A 129 -0.23 -7.75 -15.21
N ARG A 130 -0.12 -6.52 -14.68
CA ARG A 130 -1.11 -5.91 -13.81
C ARG A 130 -1.98 -4.95 -14.61
N GLY A 131 -3.27 -4.91 -14.34
CA GLY A 131 -4.22 -4.07 -15.08
C GLY A 131 -5.61 -4.28 -14.55
N LEU A 132 -6.60 -3.76 -15.24
CA LEU A 132 -8.00 -3.91 -14.84
C LEU A 132 -8.47 -5.37 -14.95
N ALA A 133 -9.36 -5.79 -14.05
CA ALA A 133 -10.08 -7.05 -14.16
C ALA A 133 -10.95 -7.06 -15.42
N ASP A 134 -11.26 -8.25 -15.93
CA ASP A 134 -12.04 -8.39 -17.16
C ASP A 134 -13.50 -7.97 -16.96
N THR A 135 -14.00 -8.13 -15.73
CA THR A 135 -15.35 -7.70 -15.35
C THR A 135 -15.35 -7.06 -13.95
N PHE A 136 -16.28 -6.13 -13.75
CA PHE A 136 -16.47 -5.50 -12.44
C PHE A 136 -16.85 -6.52 -11.35
N ASP A 137 -17.62 -7.55 -11.71
CA ASP A 137 -18.06 -8.58 -10.77
C ASP A 137 -16.92 -9.42 -10.20
N GLU A 138 -15.79 -9.53 -10.91
CA GLU A 138 -14.60 -10.23 -10.40
C GLU A 138 -14.02 -9.57 -9.17
N LEU A 139 -14.07 -8.23 -9.09
CA LEU A 139 -13.52 -7.47 -7.97
C LEU A 139 -14.29 -7.68 -6.67
N PHE A 140 -15.57 -8.01 -6.77
CA PHE A 140 -16.49 -8.17 -5.64
C PHE A 140 -16.98 -9.60 -5.47
N SER A 141 -16.33 -10.55 -6.16
CA SER A 141 -16.68 -11.97 -6.04
C SER A 141 -16.44 -12.47 -4.62
N SER A 142 -17.32 -13.33 -4.13
CA SER A 142 -17.09 -14.10 -2.91
C SER A 142 -16.13 -15.29 -3.09
N ASP A 143 -15.76 -15.58 -4.33
CA ASP A 143 -14.78 -16.61 -4.67
C ASP A 143 -13.37 -16.09 -4.36
N PHE A 144 -12.76 -16.65 -3.33
CA PHE A 144 -11.44 -16.26 -2.84
C PHE A 144 -10.34 -16.41 -3.91
N SER A 145 -10.47 -17.33 -4.85
CA SER A 145 -9.50 -17.52 -5.94
C SER A 145 -9.40 -16.30 -6.86
N LYS A 146 -10.45 -15.47 -6.92
CA LYS A 146 -10.49 -14.27 -7.74
C LYS A 146 -9.85 -13.03 -7.10
N TYR A 147 -9.63 -13.05 -5.78
CA TYR A 147 -9.03 -11.94 -5.05
C TYR A 147 -7.61 -11.61 -5.45
N TRP A 148 -6.93 -12.53 -6.10
CA TRP A 148 -5.53 -12.42 -6.52
C TRP A 148 -5.41 -12.15 -8.04
N GLY A 149 -6.44 -11.64 -8.65
CA GLY A 149 -6.47 -11.25 -10.06
C GLY A 149 -5.50 -10.11 -10.39
N LYS A 150 -5.39 -9.80 -11.67
CA LYS A 150 -4.42 -8.81 -12.18
C LYS A 150 -4.62 -7.37 -11.67
N GLU A 151 -5.82 -7.02 -11.20
CA GLU A 151 -6.13 -5.68 -10.66
C GLU A 151 -5.73 -5.54 -9.18
N TYR A 152 -5.57 -6.64 -8.44
CA TYR A 152 -5.09 -6.59 -7.07
C TYR A 152 -3.58 -6.37 -7.03
N LEU A 153 -3.17 -5.19 -6.57
CA LEU A 153 -1.77 -4.82 -6.47
C LEU A 153 -1.17 -5.19 -5.10
N TRP A 154 -1.93 -5.02 -4.05
CA TRP A 154 -1.60 -5.47 -2.69
C TRP A 154 -2.85 -5.42 -1.82
N THR A 155 -3.02 -6.42 -0.97
CA THR A 155 -4.15 -6.49 -0.04
C THR A 155 -3.72 -7.09 1.30
N ILE A 156 -4.37 -6.67 2.34
CA ILE A 156 -4.27 -7.30 3.66
C ILE A 156 -5.44 -8.28 3.75
N PRO A 157 -5.18 -9.59 3.59
CA PRO A 157 -6.26 -10.57 3.60
C PRO A 157 -6.90 -10.66 4.97
N GLY A 158 -8.22 -10.70 4.99
CA GLY A 158 -9.01 -11.03 6.17
C GLY A 158 -9.61 -12.43 6.04
N THR A 159 -9.63 -13.18 7.12
CA THR A 159 -10.32 -14.47 7.17
C THR A 159 -11.70 -14.29 7.80
N GLY A 160 -12.74 -14.80 7.14
CA GLY A 160 -14.08 -14.85 7.74
C GLY A 160 -14.16 -15.89 8.85
N GLY A 161 -15.08 -15.69 9.80
CA GLY A 161 -15.43 -16.69 10.82
C GLY A 161 -15.17 -16.26 12.26
N SER A 162 -15.44 -17.14 13.19
CA SER A 162 -15.43 -16.90 14.64
C SER A 162 -14.05 -16.64 15.26
N THR A 163 -13.00 -16.75 14.48
CA THR A 163 -11.60 -16.54 14.92
C THR A 163 -11.12 -15.08 14.83
N GLY A 164 -11.99 -14.15 14.40
CA GLY A 164 -11.69 -12.70 14.42
C GLY A 164 -10.66 -12.21 13.39
N GLY A 165 -10.36 -13.01 12.38
CA GLY A 165 -9.36 -12.65 11.35
C GLY A 165 -9.90 -11.83 10.18
N GLY A 166 -11.21 -11.60 10.07
CA GLY A 166 -11.85 -10.83 9.02
C GLY A 166 -12.35 -9.47 9.49
N SER A 167 -12.70 -8.62 8.54
CA SER A 167 -13.38 -7.36 8.83
C SER A 167 -14.88 -7.48 8.52
N GLU A 168 -15.70 -7.43 9.55
CA GLU A 168 -17.16 -7.31 9.42
C GLU A 168 -17.60 -5.85 9.20
N PHE A 169 -16.62 -4.93 9.20
CA PHE A 169 -16.86 -3.49 9.16
C PHE A 169 -17.80 -3.02 8.04
N PRO A 170 -17.65 -3.49 6.78
CA PRO A 170 -18.59 -3.11 5.72
C PRO A 170 -20.02 -3.53 6.02
N GLY A 171 -20.24 -4.78 6.45
CA GLY A 171 -21.57 -5.28 6.80
C GLY A 171 -22.17 -4.54 7.99
N VAL A 172 -21.39 -4.34 9.04
CA VAL A 172 -21.86 -3.65 10.26
C VAL A 172 -22.21 -2.19 9.99
N ILE A 173 -21.41 -1.48 9.18
CA ILE A 173 -21.60 -0.04 8.95
C ILE A 173 -22.61 0.27 7.84
N LEU A 174 -22.56 -0.47 6.74
CA LEU A 174 -23.36 -0.20 5.54
C LEU A 174 -24.75 -0.85 5.62
N GLU A 175 -24.85 -2.01 6.26
CA GLU A 175 -26.09 -2.77 6.30
C GLU A 175 -27.11 -2.14 7.27
N ASN A 176 -28.36 -2.04 6.86
CA ASN A 176 -29.44 -1.63 7.73
C ASN A 176 -29.89 -2.79 8.63
N LYS A 177 -30.36 -2.45 9.82
CA LYS A 177 -30.94 -3.42 10.74
C LYS A 177 -32.05 -4.23 10.08
N GLY A 178 -31.92 -5.56 10.11
CA GLY A 178 -32.92 -6.48 9.55
C GLY A 178 -32.80 -6.75 8.05
N TRP A 179 -31.78 -6.24 7.36
CA TRP A 179 -31.59 -6.45 5.92
C TRP A 179 -30.69 -7.64 5.59
N GLY A 180 -29.91 -8.10 6.53
CA GLY A 180 -29.03 -9.23 6.34
C GLY A 180 -28.68 -9.91 7.65
N ILE A 181 -27.65 -10.76 7.59
CA ILE A 181 -27.22 -11.59 8.71
C ILE A 181 -26.54 -10.82 9.84
N TYR A 182 -25.96 -9.64 9.53
CA TYR A 182 -25.14 -8.89 10.48
C TYR A 182 -25.89 -7.82 11.27
N ASN A 183 -27.15 -7.55 10.91
CA ASN A 183 -27.94 -6.59 11.64
C ASN A 183 -27.23 -5.22 11.78
N GLY A 184 -26.74 -4.72 10.64
CA GLY A 184 -25.82 -3.57 10.56
C GLY A 184 -26.38 -2.28 11.18
N TRP A 185 -25.49 -1.34 11.43
CA TRP A 185 -25.80 -0.06 12.08
C TRP A 185 -26.37 0.99 11.14
N GLY A 186 -26.22 0.81 9.84
CA GLY A 186 -26.72 1.73 8.82
C GLY A 186 -26.17 3.16 8.95
N GLN A 187 -24.92 3.30 9.40
CA GLN A 187 -24.31 4.61 9.64
C GLN A 187 -23.93 5.33 8.34
N ILE A 188 -23.60 4.58 7.30
CA ILE A 188 -23.24 5.12 5.99
C ILE A 188 -24.29 4.63 4.99
N LYS A 189 -25.01 5.57 4.39
CA LYS A 189 -26.05 5.27 3.39
C LYS A 189 -25.73 5.98 2.09
N PRO A 190 -25.96 5.33 0.93
CA PRO A 190 -25.90 6.01 -0.36
C PRO A 190 -26.91 7.15 -0.38
N THR A 191 -26.58 8.26 -1.03
CA THR A 191 -27.54 9.30 -1.40
C THR A 191 -28.37 8.83 -2.57
N TYR A 192 -29.53 9.42 -2.76
CA TYR A 192 -30.46 9.09 -3.85
C TYR A 192 -30.19 9.93 -5.13
N ASP A 193 -29.03 10.55 -5.24
CA ASP A 193 -28.68 11.45 -6.36
C ASP A 193 -28.07 10.68 -7.54
#